data_8b3c8215c8ed04f087009978a5d95075
#
_entry.id   8b3c8215c8ed04f087009978a5d95075
#
_cell.length_a   1.000
_cell.length_b   1.000
_cell.length_c   1.000
_cell.angle_alpha   90.00
_cell.angle_beta   90.00
_cell.angle_gamma   90.00
#
_symmetry.space_group_name_H-M   'P 1'
#
loop_
_entity.id
_entity.type
_entity.pdbx_description
1 polymer ?
#
loop_
_entity_poly.entity_id
_entity_poly.type
_entity_poly.pdbx_seq_one_letter_code
_entity_poly.pdbx_strand_id
1 'polypeptide(L)'
;MIIRETLSYDDVLLTPRYSDILSRKEVSLSSFLEEGIMYQLPVISAPMDTVTESSMAIAMAAAGGLGVIHRYNSIEEQRRICVEVLSTGDPACAAAIGVTGDYLERASELVEAGVLTLCLDVAHGHHSLMRSAIRSIKSKFDVHVMAGNVATKKSFEDLADWGADSIRVGIGGGSICSTRMQTGHGIPGFQSILDCFRADIKRDVKIIADGGIKTSGDMVKALAAGADFVMVGSM
;
A
#
# COMPACT_ATOMS: atom_id res chain seq x y z
N MET A 1 -27.49 -3.86 15.88
CA MET A 1 -26.13 -3.32 15.76
C MET A 1 -25.21 -4.29 16.50
N ILE A 2 -24.13 -4.75 15.85
CA ILE A 2 -23.11 -5.63 16.45
C ILE A 2 -21.97 -4.73 16.92
N ILE A 3 -21.64 -4.76 18.20
CA ILE A 3 -20.50 -4.06 18.79
C ILE A 3 -19.47 -5.12 19.14
N ARG A 4 -18.21 -4.96 18.68
CA ARG A 4 -17.09 -5.80 19.06
C ARG A 4 -15.92 -4.93 19.51
N GLU A 5 -15.11 -5.42 20.43
CA GLU A 5 -13.82 -4.82 20.75
C GLU A 5 -12.86 -4.97 19.57
N THR A 6 -12.11 -3.92 19.29
CA THR A 6 -11.09 -3.88 18.23
C THR A 6 -9.86 -3.15 18.73
N LEU A 7 -8.68 -3.56 18.26
CA LEU A 7 -7.40 -3.10 18.76
C LEU A 7 -6.71 -2.15 17.77
N SER A 8 -6.22 -1.02 18.27
CA SER A 8 -5.29 -0.12 17.58
C SER A 8 -3.83 -0.51 17.88
N TYR A 9 -2.87 0.18 17.26
CA TYR A 9 -1.44 -0.03 17.57
C TYR A 9 -1.10 0.34 19.02
N ASP A 10 -1.81 1.31 19.59
CA ASP A 10 -1.57 1.77 20.97
C ASP A 10 -2.09 0.77 22.03
N ASP A 11 -3.02 -0.11 21.65
CA ASP A 11 -3.64 -1.08 22.56
C ASP A 11 -2.83 -2.37 22.74
N VAL A 12 -1.75 -2.55 21.98
CA VAL A 12 -0.99 -3.82 21.95
C VAL A 12 0.51 -3.60 22.12
N LEU A 13 1.15 -4.61 22.71
CA LEU A 13 2.60 -4.76 22.77
C LEU A 13 2.99 -6.16 22.31
N LEU A 14 4.13 -6.28 21.63
CA LEU A 14 4.71 -7.57 21.29
C LEU A 14 5.42 -8.14 22.53
N THR A 15 5.09 -9.36 22.88
CA THR A 15 5.76 -10.05 23.99
C THR A 15 7.17 -10.44 23.59
N PRO A 16 8.21 -9.99 24.34
CA PRO A 16 9.59 -10.41 24.09
C PRO A 16 9.73 -11.93 24.16
N ARG A 17 10.54 -12.49 23.27
CA ARG A 17 10.83 -13.93 23.21
C ARG A 17 12.32 -14.17 23.36
N TYR A 18 12.69 -15.40 23.69
CA TYR A 18 14.08 -15.84 23.62
C TYR A 18 14.64 -15.60 22.22
N SER A 19 15.88 -15.11 22.15
CA SER A 19 16.59 -14.85 20.89
C SER A 19 18.04 -15.31 21.04
N ASP A 20 18.57 -15.91 20.00
CA ASP A 20 19.98 -16.26 19.81
C ASP A 20 20.68 -15.36 18.76
N ILE A 21 19.99 -14.33 18.30
CA ILE A 21 20.51 -13.32 17.37
C ILE A 21 21.54 -12.46 18.08
N LEU A 22 22.80 -12.51 17.64
CA LEU A 22 23.91 -11.81 18.29
C LEU A 22 24.00 -10.33 17.88
N SER A 23 23.52 -9.99 16.68
CA SER A 23 23.54 -8.63 16.16
C SER A 23 22.32 -8.32 15.34
N ARG A 24 21.76 -7.10 15.51
CA ARG A 24 20.67 -6.62 14.65
C ARG A 24 21.03 -6.58 13.14
N LYS A 25 22.32 -6.63 12.80
CA LYS A 25 22.80 -6.72 11.41
C LYS A 25 22.52 -8.07 10.75
N GLU A 26 22.21 -9.11 11.53
CA GLU A 26 21.84 -10.43 11.04
C GLU A 26 20.36 -10.51 10.64
N VAL A 27 19.56 -9.50 11.02
CA VAL A 27 18.12 -9.46 10.71
C VAL A 27 17.92 -8.89 9.33
N SER A 28 17.33 -9.66 8.42
CA SER A 28 16.85 -9.18 7.14
C SER A 28 15.46 -8.57 7.29
N LEU A 29 15.27 -7.38 6.72
CA LEU A 29 13.97 -6.73 6.60
C LEU A 29 13.41 -6.84 5.19
N SER A 30 14.11 -7.53 4.28
CA SER A 30 13.72 -7.61 2.88
C SER A 30 12.37 -8.31 2.69
N SER A 31 11.60 -7.81 1.75
CA SER A 31 10.30 -8.34 1.36
C SER A 31 10.10 -8.23 -0.14
N PHE A 32 9.18 -9.02 -0.69
CA PHE A 32 8.81 -8.98 -2.10
C PHE A 32 7.37 -8.45 -2.21
N LEU A 33 7.20 -7.39 -2.99
CA LEU A 33 5.88 -6.88 -3.34
C LEU A 33 5.36 -7.54 -4.61
N GLU A 34 6.25 -7.66 -5.58
CA GLU A 34 6.02 -8.27 -6.89
C GLU A 34 7.10 -9.33 -7.17
N GLU A 35 6.81 -10.26 -8.07
CA GLU A 35 7.73 -11.34 -8.40
C GLU A 35 9.03 -10.79 -9.01
N GLY A 36 10.16 -11.21 -8.45
CA GLY A 36 11.50 -10.82 -8.94
C GLY A 36 12.02 -9.49 -8.42
N ILE A 37 11.23 -8.64 -7.76
CA ILE A 37 11.68 -7.38 -7.18
C ILE A 37 11.70 -7.46 -5.66
N MET A 38 12.92 -7.45 -5.10
CA MET A 38 13.17 -7.49 -3.67
C MET A 38 13.42 -6.08 -3.13
N TYR A 39 12.63 -5.70 -2.15
CA TYR A 39 12.82 -4.46 -1.39
C TYR A 39 13.59 -4.74 -0.10
N GLN A 40 14.64 -3.96 0.17
CA GLN A 40 15.46 -4.10 1.39
C GLN A 40 14.72 -3.63 2.64
N LEU A 41 13.78 -2.69 2.46
CA LEU A 41 12.90 -2.18 3.51
C LEU A 41 11.44 -2.38 3.10
N PRO A 42 10.59 -2.98 3.96
CA PRO A 42 9.16 -3.15 3.69
C PRO A 42 8.37 -1.86 3.98
N VAL A 43 8.86 -0.73 3.46
CA VAL A 43 8.29 0.61 3.68
C VAL A 43 7.95 1.27 2.35
N ILE A 44 6.74 1.80 2.28
CA ILE A 44 6.21 2.50 1.09
C ILE A 44 5.83 3.91 1.49
N SER A 45 6.25 4.94 0.72
CA SER A 45 5.74 6.30 0.92
C SER A 45 4.41 6.50 0.20
N ALA A 46 3.46 7.13 0.90
CA ALA A 46 2.06 7.24 0.48
C ALA A 46 1.87 8.16 -0.73
N PRO A 47 0.86 7.90 -1.59
CA PRO A 47 0.53 8.70 -2.78
C PRO A 47 -0.17 10.01 -2.41
N MET A 48 0.54 10.90 -1.75
CA MET A 48 0.06 12.22 -1.31
C MET A 48 0.92 13.31 -1.95
N ASP A 49 0.29 14.40 -2.38
CA ASP A 49 0.98 15.55 -3.00
C ASP A 49 1.99 16.23 -2.06
N THR A 50 1.79 16.10 -0.75
CA THR A 50 2.70 16.59 0.29
C THR A 50 3.76 15.57 0.72
N VAL A 51 3.78 14.35 0.15
CA VAL A 51 4.68 13.26 0.57
C VAL A 51 5.52 12.73 -0.58
N THR A 52 4.90 12.22 -1.65
CA THR A 52 5.64 11.46 -2.65
C THR A 52 5.59 12.11 -4.03
N GLU A 53 6.61 12.88 -4.33
CA GLU A 53 7.05 13.30 -5.65
C GLU A 53 8.41 12.70 -5.99
N SER A 54 9.09 13.15 -7.05
CA SER A 54 10.34 12.57 -7.53
C SER A 54 11.41 12.44 -6.45
N SER A 55 11.65 13.51 -5.68
CA SER A 55 12.70 13.52 -4.65
C SER A 55 12.48 12.46 -3.54
N MET A 56 11.24 12.32 -3.07
CA MET A 56 10.91 11.31 -2.07
C MET A 56 10.96 9.90 -2.67
N ALA A 57 10.46 9.69 -3.87
CA ALA A 57 10.49 8.37 -4.51
C ALA A 57 11.94 7.90 -4.75
N ILE A 58 12.83 8.81 -5.20
CA ILE A 58 14.27 8.52 -5.36
C ILE A 58 14.91 8.20 -4.00
N ALA A 59 14.59 8.95 -2.95
CA ALA A 59 15.13 8.68 -1.61
C ALA A 59 14.64 7.34 -1.05
N MET A 60 13.37 6.99 -1.29
CA MET A 60 12.79 5.70 -0.89
C MET A 60 13.48 4.54 -1.63
N ALA A 61 13.65 4.64 -2.95
CA ALA A 61 14.37 3.65 -3.75
C ALA A 61 15.82 3.47 -3.24
N ALA A 62 16.55 4.57 -3.03
CA ALA A 62 17.91 4.54 -2.49
C ALA A 62 18.00 3.91 -1.08
N ALA A 63 16.93 4.01 -0.28
CA ALA A 63 16.81 3.36 1.02
C ALA A 63 16.34 1.90 0.94
N GLY A 64 16.03 1.40 -0.25
CA GLY A 64 15.53 0.04 -0.49
C GLY A 64 14.02 -0.14 -0.24
N GLY A 65 13.26 0.95 -0.17
CA GLY A 65 11.80 0.96 -0.10
C GLY A 65 11.14 1.34 -1.43
N LEU A 66 9.88 1.73 -1.42
CA LEU A 66 9.09 2.09 -2.60
C LEU A 66 8.41 3.45 -2.42
N GLY A 67 8.46 4.30 -3.44
CA GLY A 67 7.65 5.52 -3.52
C GLY A 67 6.45 5.35 -4.44
N VAL A 68 5.25 5.75 -3.99
CA VAL A 68 4.06 5.78 -4.84
C VAL A 68 3.76 7.24 -5.22
N ILE A 69 4.00 7.60 -6.48
CA ILE A 69 3.75 8.95 -7.00
C ILE A 69 2.25 9.24 -6.99
N HIS A 70 1.86 10.39 -6.42
CA HIS A 70 0.45 10.79 -6.33
C HIS A 70 -0.19 11.12 -7.68
N ARG A 71 -1.53 11.16 -7.74
CA ARG A 71 -2.34 11.42 -8.94
C ARG A 71 -3.01 12.80 -8.98
N TYR A 72 -2.66 13.69 -8.07
CA TYR A 72 -3.24 15.04 -7.97
C TYR A 72 -2.54 16.05 -8.89
N ASN A 73 -2.26 15.62 -10.12
CA ASN A 73 -1.61 16.37 -11.19
C ASN A 73 -2.11 15.88 -12.54
N SER A 74 -1.68 16.53 -13.64
CA SER A 74 -1.97 16.05 -14.99
C SER A 74 -1.30 14.70 -15.27
N ILE A 75 -1.78 13.96 -16.26
CA ILE A 75 -1.15 12.71 -16.72
C ILE A 75 0.30 12.98 -17.14
N GLU A 76 0.50 14.04 -17.91
CA GLU A 76 1.80 14.45 -18.42
C GLU A 76 2.79 14.76 -17.30
N GLU A 77 2.37 15.49 -16.27
CA GLU A 77 3.22 15.81 -15.13
C GLU A 77 3.54 14.57 -14.29
N GLN A 78 2.57 13.69 -14.02
CA GLN A 78 2.83 12.45 -13.30
C GLN A 78 3.80 11.55 -14.07
N ARG A 79 3.61 11.45 -15.40
CA ARG A 79 4.53 10.73 -16.27
C ARG A 79 5.94 11.29 -16.21
N ARG A 80 6.09 12.62 -16.26
CA ARG A 80 7.39 13.31 -16.15
C ARG A 80 8.09 12.94 -14.83
N ILE A 81 7.37 12.98 -13.70
CA ILE A 81 7.89 12.61 -12.38
C ILE A 81 8.34 11.15 -12.37
N CYS A 82 7.53 10.23 -12.90
CA CYS A 82 7.89 8.81 -12.97
C CYS A 82 9.15 8.57 -13.82
N VAL A 83 9.27 9.21 -14.98
CA VAL A 83 10.46 9.13 -15.84
C VAL A 83 11.71 9.64 -15.11
N GLU A 84 11.59 10.73 -14.35
CA GLU A 84 12.68 11.26 -13.53
C GLU A 84 13.17 10.22 -12.51
N VAL A 85 12.24 9.57 -11.79
CA VAL A 85 12.56 8.50 -10.84
C VAL A 85 13.24 7.31 -11.52
N LEU A 86 12.65 6.81 -12.60
CA LEU A 86 13.17 5.65 -13.35
C LEU A 86 14.54 5.93 -14.00
N SER A 87 14.85 7.20 -14.31
CA SER A 87 16.15 7.59 -14.89
C SER A 87 17.33 7.37 -13.93
N THR A 88 17.08 7.17 -12.64
CA THR A 88 18.11 6.82 -11.65
C THR A 88 18.62 5.37 -11.80
N GLY A 89 17.95 4.55 -12.62
CA GLY A 89 18.28 3.14 -12.84
C GLY A 89 17.67 2.17 -11.81
N ASP A 90 16.92 2.68 -10.84
CA ASP A 90 16.18 1.85 -9.90
C ASP A 90 14.75 1.63 -10.43
N PRO A 91 14.27 0.38 -10.59
CA PRO A 91 12.92 0.09 -11.07
C PRO A 91 11.82 0.38 -10.03
N ALA A 92 12.17 0.73 -8.80
CA ALA A 92 11.24 0.90 -7.68
C ALA A 92 10.44 2.22 -7.80
N CYS A 93 9.58 2.32 -8.81
CA CYS A 93 8.64 3.43 -8.99
C CYS A 93 7.22 2.87 -9.13
N ALA A 94 6.31 3.29 -8.24
CA ALA A 94 4.88 3.05 -8.37
C ALA A 94 4.15 4.37 -8.58
N ALA A 95 2.97 4.30 -9.24
CA ALA A 95 2.17 5.48 -9.50
C ALA A 95 0.68 5.25 -9.19
N ALA A 96 0.06 6.23 -8.53
CA ALA A 96 -1.35 6.18 -8.20
C ALA A 96 -2.22 6.59 -9.40
N ILE A 97 -3.34 5.89 -9.54
CA ILE A 97 -4.41 6.21 -10.49
C ILE A 97 -5.78 6.15 -9.80
N GLY A 98 -6.79 6.74 -10.41
CA GLY A 98 -8.18 6.60 -9.95
C GLY A 98 -8.84 5.31 -10.44
N VAL A 99 -10.19 5.26 -10.29
CA VAL A 99 -11.03 4.17 -10.80
C VAL A 99 -12.13 4.68 -11.74
N THR A 100 -12.10 5.96 -12.05
CA THR A 100 -13.04 6.67 -12.95
C THR A 100 -12.31 7.73 -13.77
N GLY A 101 -13.00 8.31 -14.74
CA GLY A 101 -12.43 9.38 -15.58
C GLY A 101 -11.29 8.87 -16.47
N ASP A 102 -10.16 9.55 -16.39
CA ASP A 102 -8.96 9.35 -17.22
C ASP A 102 -8.08 8.15 -16.82
N TYR A 103 -8.49 7.33 -15.86
CA TYR A 103 -7.61 6.33 -15.24
C TYR A 103 -6.97 5.34 -16.22
N LEU A 104 -7.65 4.96 -17.32
CA LEU A 104 -7.10 4.05 -18.33
C LEU A 104 -6.06 4.73 -19.23
N GLU A 105 -6.31 5.99 -19.60
CA GLU A 105 -5.36 6.81 -20.36
C GLU A 105 -4.11 7.05 -19.50
N ARG A 106 -4.30 7.46 -18.26
CA ARG A 106 -3.23 7.65 -17.28
C ARG A 106 -2.42 6.37 -17.07
N ALA A 107 -3.08 5.21 -16.91
CA ALA A 107 -2.41 3.92 -16.80
C ALA A 107 -1.55 3.60 -18.03
N SER A 108 -2.06 3.85 -19.25
CA SER A 108 -1.31 3.62 -20.49
C SER A 108 -0.03 4.45 -20.53
N GLU A 109 -0.13 5.76 -20.29
CA GLU A 109 1.01 6.68 -20.29
C GLU A 109 2.08 6.32 -19.23
N LEU A 110 1.64 5.88 -18.06
CA LEU A 110 2.55 5.46 -16.98
C LEU A 110 3.27 4.14 -17.30
N VAL A 111 2.54 3.17 -17.85
CA VAL A 111 3.11 1.88 -18.25
C VAL A 111 4.09 2.05 -19.42
N GLU A 112 3.74 2.89 -20.40
CA GLU A 112 4.64 3.24 -21.50
C GLU A 112 5.91 3.97 -21.03
N ALA A 113 5.83 4.69 -19.91
CA ALA A 113 6.97 5.30 -19.26
C ALA A 113 7.85 4.31 -18.48
N GLY A 114 7.40 3.05 -18.30
CA GLY A 114 8.14 1.99 -17.60
C GLY A 114 7.70 1.75 -16.15
N VAL A 115 6.56 2.31 -15.71
CA VAL A 115 6.01 2.03 -14.37
C VAL A 115 5.47 0.61 -14.34
N LEU A 116 5.94 -0.20 -13.38
CA LEU A 116 5.58 -1.61 -13.22
C LEU A 116 4.47 -1.82 -12.18
N THR A 117 4.25 -0.87 -11.27
CA THR A 117 3.24 -0.96 -10.21
C THR A 117 2.24 0.20 -10.31
N LEU A 118 0.97 -0.10 -10.55
CA LEU A 118 -0.13 0.86 -10.52
C LEU A 118 -0.92 0.76 -9.23
N CYS A 119 -1.05 1.87 -8.50
CA CYS A 119 -1.81 1.96 -7.26
C CYS A 119 -3.21 2.54 -7.53
N LEU A 120 -4.26 1.71 -7.48
CA LEU A 120 -5.64 2.16 -7.55
C LEU A 120 -6.03 2.75 -6.19
N ASP A 121 -6.05 4.08 -6.13
CA ASP A 121 -6.13 4.85 -4.88
C ASP A 121 -7.50 5.53 -4.71
N VAL A 122 -8.32 4.97 -3.80
CA VAL A 122 -9.62 5.52 -3.41
C VAL A 122 -9.87 5.34 -1.91
N ALA A 123 -10.68 6.22 -1.34
CA ALA A 123 -11.01 6.19 0.10
C ALA A 123 -11.77 4.91 0.51
N HIS A 124 -12.54 4.30 -0.39
CA HIS A 124 -13.29 3.07 -0.18
C HIS A 124 -13.12 2.12 -1.36
N GLY A 125 -12.18 1.17 -1.22
CA GLY A 125 -11.82 0.22 -2.27
C GLY A 125 -12.86 -0.90 -2.50
N HIS A 126 -13.69 -1.23 -1.51
CA HIS A 126 -14.69 -2.29 -1.67
C HIS A 126 -15.94 -1.80 -2.43
N HIS A 127 -15.75 -1.48 -3.70
CA HIS A 127 -16.76 -0.88 -4.57
C HIS A 127 -16.72 -1.49 -5.99
N SER A 128 -17.85 -1.50 -6.69
CA SER A 128 -17.96 -2.04 -8.06
C SER A 128 -17.03 -1.35 -9.06
N LEU A 129 -16.77 -0.05 -8.90
CA LEU A 129 -15.81 0.69 -9.72
C LEU A 129 -14.39 0.18 -9.56
N MET A 130 -13.97 -0.17 -8.34
CA MET A 130 -12.67 -0.78 -8.08
C MET A 130 -12.56 -2.14 -8.77
N ARG A 131 -13.60 -2.99 -8.65
CA ARG A 131 -13.65 -4.27 -9.36
C ARG A 131 -13.47 -4.10 -10.88
N SER A 132 -14.19 -3.14 -11.45
CA SER A 132 -14.11 -2.86 -12.90
C SER A 132 -12.73 -2.34 -13.27
N ALA A 133 -12.14 -1.45 -12.48
CA ALA A 133 -10.81 -0.89 -12.73
C ALA A 133 -9.72 -1.96 -12.64
N ILE A 134 -9.68 -2.78 -11.58
CA ILE A 134 -8.73 -3.89 -11.44
C ILE A 134 -8.78 -4.79 -12.68
N ARG A 135 -9.97 -5.25 -13.07
CA ARG A 135 -10.15 -6.14 -14.21
C ARG A 135 -9.72 -5.49 -15.52
N SER A 136 -10.04 -4.22 -15.72
CA SER A 136 -9.65 -3.47 -16.92
C SER A 136 -8.15 -3.30 -17.04
N ILE A 137 -7.45 -2.98 -15.92
CA ILE A 137 -6.00 -2.84 -15.89
C ILE A 137 -5.35 -4.21 -16.15
N LYS A 138 -5.72 -5.25 -15.41
CA LYS A 138 -5.14 -6.59 -15.57
C LYS A 138 -5.39 -7.21 -16.95
N SER A 139 -6.47 -6.81 -17.65
CA SER A 139 -6.74 -7.28 -19.00
C SER A 139 -5.92 -6.58 -20.09
N LYS A 140 -5.38 -5.39 -19.81
CA LYS A 140 -4.71 -4.53 -20.80
C LYS A 140 -3.20 -4.44 -20.59
N PHE A 141 -2.74 -4.55 -19.35
CA PHE A 141 -1.37 -4.30 -18.98
C PHE A 141 -0.82 -5.44 -18.11
N ASP A 142 0.42 -5.81 -18.35
CA ASP A 142 1.16 -6.72 -17.49
C ASP A 142 1.90 -5.92 -16.41
N VAL A 143 1.18 -5.56 -15.35
CA VAL A 143 1.67 -4.74 -14.25
C VAL A 143 1.17 -5.27 -12.92
N HIS A 144 1.89 -4.96 -11.86
CA HIS A 144 1.44 -5.17 -10.49
C HIS A 144 0.33 -4.19 -10.14
N VAL A 145 -0.79 -4.68 -9.64
CA VAL A 145 -1.94 -3.88 -9.22
C VAL A 145 -2.02 -3.83 -7.70
N MET A 146 -1.66 -2.69 -7.14
CA MET A 146 -1.88 -2.33 -5.75
C MET A 146 -3.26 -1.68 -5.64
N ALA A 147 -4.17 -2.19 -4.83
CA ALA A 147 -5.54 -1.65 -4.72
C ALA A 147 -5.90 -1.30 -3.28
N GLY A 148 -6.70 -0.27 -3.09
CA GLY A 148 -7.17 0.12 -1.74
C GLY A 148 -7.93 1.44 -1.70
N ASN A 149 -8.40 1.82 -0.48
CA ASN A 149 -8.19 1.14 0.79
C ASN A 149 -9.38 0.27 1.19
N VAL A 150 -9.08 -0.79 1.92
CA VAL A 150 -10.08 -1.66 2.54
C VAL A 150 -9.77 -1.83 4.04
N ALA A 151 -10.70 -2.40 4.81
CA ALA A 151 -10.50 -2.57 6.25
C ALA A 151 -11.08 -3.89 6.81
N THR A 152 -11.68 -4.73 5.99
CA THR A 152 -12.34 -5.96 6.44
C THR A 152 -11.82 -7.18 5.70
N LYS A 153 -11.84 -8.35 6.35
CA LYS A 153 -11.52 -9.63 5.74
C LYS A 153 -12.24 -9.83 4.40
N LYS A 154 -13.57 -9.62 4.37
CA LYS A 154 -14.38 -9.80 3.15
C LYS A 154 -13.96 -8.88 2.02
N SER A 155 -13.67 -7.61 2.32
CA SER A 155 -13.22 -6.68 1.29
C SER A 155 -11.83 -7.05 0.74
N PHE A 156 -10.95 -7.56 1.58
CA PHE A 156 -9.63 -8.05 1.17
C PHE A 156 -9.76 -9.26 0.25
N GLU A 157 -10.59 -10.25 0.62
CA GLU A 157 -10.87 -11.44 -0.20
C GLU A 157 -11.43 -11.04 -1.57
N ASP A 158 -12.40 -10.14 -1.60
CA ASP A 158 -13.01 -9.70 -2.86
C ASP A 158 -12.02 -8.97 -3.78
N LEU A 159 -11.17 -8.07 -3.25
CA LEU A 159 -10.14 -7.41 -4.08
C LEU A 159 -9.11 -8.41 -4.62
N ALA A 160 -8.70 -9.39 -3.81
CA ALA A 160 -7.83 -10.48 -4.23
C ALA A 160 -8.47 -11.30 -5.37
N ASP A 161 -9.73 -11.67 -5.25
CA ASP A 161 -10.50 -12.40 -6.27
C ASP A 161 -10.72 -11.58 -7.56
N TRP A 162 -10.77 -10.24 -7.44
CA TRP A 162 -10.88 -9.36 -8.62
C TRP A 162 -9.57 -9.25 -9.38
N GLY A 163 -8.43 -9.61 -8.78
CA GLY A 163 -7.12 -9.66 -9.42
C GLY A 163 -6.08 -8.68 -8.88
N ALA A 164 -6.32 -8.04 -7.73
CA ALA A 164 -5.29 -7.24 -7.07
C ALA A 164 -4.11 -8.11 -6.63
N ASP A 165 -2.88 -7.63 -6.79
CA ASP A 165 -1.65 -8.33 -6.41
C ASP A 165 -1.17 -7.90 -5.01
N SER A 166 -1.47 -6.66 -4.62
CA SER A 166 -1.32 -6.18 -3.26
C SER A 166 -2.50 -5.29 -2.85
N ILE A 167 -2.80 -5.24 -1.55
CA ILE A 167 -3.97 -4.54 -1.06
C ILE A 167 -3.61 -3.65 0.13
N ARG A 168 -3.94 -2.37 0.02
CA ARG A 168 -3.79 -1.38 1.09
C ARG A 168 -4.92 -1.53 2.10
N VAL A 169 -4.53 -1.87 3.33
CA VAL A 169 -5.44 -2.15 4.44
C VAL A 169 -5.35 -1.03 5.47
N GLY A 170 -6.44 -0.30 5.64
CA GLY A 170 -6.56 0.79 6.62
C GLY A 170 -7.58 1.83 6.17
N ILE A 171 -8.64 2.01 6.94
CA ILE A 171 -9.65 3.07 6.78
C ILE A 171 -9.84 3.77 8.12
N GLY A 172 -9.62 5.08 8.15
CA GLY A 172 -9.84 5.91 9.32
C GLY A 172 -8.67 5.96 10.32
N GLY A 173 -7.56 5.25 10.07
CA GLY A 173 -6.39 5.19 10.96
C GLY A 173 -5.41 6.34 10.80
N GLY A 174 -5.38 7.03 9.65
CA GLY A 174 -4.44 8.11 9.37
C GLY A 174 -4.64 9.33 10.28
N SER A 175 -3.54 9.99 10.67
CA SER A 175 -3.58 11.18 11.52
C SER A 175 -4.31 12.36 10.88
N ILE A 176 -4.21 12.49 9.55
CA ILE A 176 -4.89 13.50 8.72
C ILE A 176 -6.13 12.94 8.00
N CYS A 177 -6.53 11.70 8.29
CA CYS A 177 -7.67 11.06 7.64
C CYS A 177 -8.98 11.69 8.08
N SER A 178 -9.62 12.44 7.18
CA SER A 178 -10.92 13.05 7.41
C SER A 178 -12.08 12.04 7.33
N THR A 179 -11.89 10.88 6.71
CA THR A 179 -12.93 9.87 6.47
C THR A 179 -13.68 9.49 7.75
N ARG A 180 -12.94 9.14 8.82
CA ARG A 180 -13.55 8.78 10.10
C ARG A 180 -14.36 9.93 10.70
N MET A 181 -13.85 11.16 10.59
CA MET A 181 -14.50 12.35 11.14
C MET A 181 -15.74 12.75 10.34
N GLN A 182 -15.69 12.63 9.02
CA GLN A 182 -16.75 13.07 8.12
C GLN A 182 -17.85 12.01 7.92
N THR A 183 -17.47 10.72 7.87
CA THR A 183 -18.40 9.64 7.49
C THR A 183 -18.74 8.69 8.64
N GLY A 184 -18.00 8.74 9.75
CA GLY A 184 -18.11 7.80 10.86
C GLY A 184 -17.62 6.38 10.56
N HIS A 185 -17.00 6.14 9.38
CA HIS A 185 -16.50 4.83 8.99
C HIS A 185 -15.00 4.68 9.30
N GLY A 186 -14.64 3.49 9.76
CA GLY A 186 -13.25 3.11 10.02
C GLY A 186 -13.16 1.87 10.90
N ILE A 187 -11.99 1.25 10.89
CA ILE A 187 -11.62 0.17 11.80
C ILE A 187 -10.19 0.47 12.29
N PRO A 188 -9.86 0.25 13.57
CA PRO A 188 -8.49 0.36 14.06
C PRO A 188 -7.51 -0.46 13.22
N GLY A 189 -6.38 0.17 12.83
CA GLY A 189 -5.47 -0.38 11.81
C GLY A 189 -4.93 -1.75 12.17
N PHE A 190 -4.48 -1.95 13.40
CA PHE A 190 -3.95 -3.25 13.86
C PHE A 190 -4.99 -4.38 13.70
N GLN A 191 -6.25 -4.13 14.10
CA GLN A 191 -7.33 -5.11 13.95
C GLN A 191 -7.64 -5.40 12.48
N SER A 192 -7.63 -4.37 11.62
CA SER A 192 -7.88 -4.55 10.19
C SER A 192 -6.85 -5.49 9.56
N ILE A 193 -5.57 -5.36 9.91
CA ILE A 193 -4.50 -6.22 9.39
C ILE A 193 -4.68 -7.65 9.89
N LEU A 194 -4.93 -7.87 11.19
CA LEU A 194 -5.18 -9.20 11.75
C LEU A 194 -6.36 -9.89 11.06
N ASP A 195 -7.45 -9.15 10.79
CA ASP A 195 -8.63 -9.70 10.13
C ASP A 195 -8.33 -10.05 8.66
N CYS A 196 -7.60 -9.20 7.94
CA CYS A 196 -7.21 -9.44 6.55
C CYS A 196 -6.17 -10.57 6.41
N PHE A 197 -5.21 -10.66 7.34
CA PHE A 197 -4.23 -11.76 7.36
C PHE A 197 -4.88 -13.14 7.51
N ARG A 198 -6.07 -13.21 8.13
CA ARG A 198 -6.86 -14.43 8.26
C ARG A 198 -7.79 -14.69 7.07
N ALA A 199 -7.60 -13.95 5.97
CA ALA A 199 -8.39 -14.15 4.76
C ALA A 199 -8.10 -15.51 4.12
N ASP A 200 -9.13 -16.13 3.55
CA ASP A 200 -9.02 -17.36 2.78
C ASP A 200 -8.86 -17.00 1.30
N ILE A 201 -7.62 -16.79 0.88
CA ILE A 201 -7.28 -16.43 -0.49
C ILE A 201 -6.46 -17.52 -1.16
N LYS A 202 -6.66 -17.69 -2.46
CA LYS A 202 -6.00 -18.74 -3.27
C LYS A 202 -4.70 -18.26 -3.94
N ARG A 203 -4.41 -16.96 -3.86
CA ARG A 203 -3.26 -16.32 -4.50
C ARG A 203 -2.35 -15.73 -3.42
N ASP A 204 -1.08 -15.58 -3.73
CA ASP A 204 -0.19 -14.74 -2.91
C ASP A 204 -0.52 -13.27 -3.18
N VAL A 205 -1.25 -12.65 -2.27
CA VAL A 205 -1.64 -11.24 -2.32
C VAL A 205 -1.05 -10.54 -1.10
N LYS A 206 -0.26 -9.49 -1.32
CA LYS A 206 0.46 -8.80 -0.26
C LYS A 206 -0.44 -7.84 0.53
N ILE A 207 -0.25 -7.80 1.83
CA ILE A 207 -0.93 -6.87 2.73
C ILE A 207 -0.05 -5.64 2.95
N ILE A 208 -0.56 -4.46 2.63
CA ILE A 208 0.10 -3.18 2.92
C ILE A 208 -0.66 -2.49 4.04
N ALA A 209 -0.05 -2.38 5.21
CA ALA A 209 -0.63 -1.66 6.34
C ALA A 209 -0.57 -0.15 6.06
N ASP A 210 -1.72 0.51 5.96
CA ASP A 210 -1.81 1.92 5.60
C ASP A 210 -2.58 2.73 6.63
N GLY A 211 -1.91 3.73 7.19
CA GLY A 211 -2.45 4.70 8.14
C GLY A 211 -2.34 4.30 9.62
N GLY A 212 -2.19 5.32 10.45
CA GLY A 212 -2.06 5.17 11.91
C GLY A 212 -0.69 4.73 12.41
N ILE A 213 0.28 4.58 11.53
CA ILE A 213 1.67 4.20 11.85
C ILE A 213 2.45 5.48 12.09
N LYS A 214 2.93 5.70 13.31
CA LYS A 214 3.62 6.92 13.75
C LYS A 214 5.06 6.68 14.19
N THR A 215 5.38 5.45 14.56
CA THR A 215 6.68 5.06 15.11
C THR A 215 7.18 3.78 14.47
N SER A 216 8.48 3.52 14.58
CA SER A 216 9.07 2.22 14.19
C SER A 216 8.44 1.05 14.96
N GLY A 217 8.02 1.27 16.21
CA GLY A 217 7.29 0.27 16.99
C GLY A 217 5.95 -0.10 16.35
N ASP A 218 5.22 0.86 15.81
CA ASP A 218 3.95 0.59 15.09
C ASP A 218 4.20 -0.17 13.80
N MET A 219 5.28 0.15 13.06
CA MET A 219 5.70 -0.64 11.88
C MET A 219 5.91 -2.10 12.24
N VAL A 220 6.67 -2.37 13.32
CA VAL A 220 6.94 -3.74 13.77
C VAL A 220 5.66 -4.45 14.20
N LYS A 221 4.72 -3.75 14.87
CA LYS A 221 3.41 -4.31 15.23
C LYS A 221 2.59 -4.66 13.99
N ALA A 222 2.59 -3.79 12.95
CA ALA A 222 1.89 -4.05 11.70
C ALA A 222 2.44 -5.28 10.97
N LEU A 223 3.76 -5.38 10.84
CA LEU A 223 4.44 -6.54 10.25
C LEU A 223 4.19 -7.82 11.04
N ALA A 224 4.24 -7.75 12.39
CA ALA A 224 3.94 -8.89 13.26
C ALA A 224 2.47 -9.32 13.19
N ALA A 225 1.55 -8.41 12.86
CA ALA A 225 0.13 -8.72 12.63
C ALA A 225 -0.13 -9.39 11.28
N GLY A 226 0.86 -9.44 10.39
CA GLY A 226 0.78 -10.11 9.09
C GLY A 226 0.82 -9.18 7.88
N ALA A 227 1.19 -7.91 8.05
CA ALA A 227 1.46 -7.04 6.90
C ALA A 227 2.81 -7.41 6.26
N ASP A 228 2.88 -7.40 4.93
CA ASP A 228 4.11 -7.56 4.17
C ASP A 228 4.88 -6.25 4.05
N PHE A 229 4.16 -5.13 3.98
CA PHE A 229 4.67 -3.77 3.89
C PHE A 229 3.89 -2.81 4.78
N VAL A 230 4.52 -1.68 5.10
CA VAL A 230 3.87 -0.55 5.76
C VAL A 230 3.91 0.67 4.85
N MET A 231 2.78 1.38 4.73
CA MET A 231 2.69 2.65 4.00
C MET A 231 2.63 3.80 4.99
N VAL A 232 3.50 4.79 4.77
CA VAL A 232 3.65 5.96 5.64
C VAL A 232 3.47 7.27 4.87
N GLY A 233 2.65 8.17 5.42
CA GLY A 233 2.44 9.52 4.91
C GLY A 233 3.11 10.57 5.77
N SER A 234 2.89 10.50 7.10
CA SER A 234 3.52 11.39 8.07
C SER A 234 4.01 10.59 9.27
N MET A 235 5.27 10.75 9.59
CA MET A 235 5.91 10.22 10.79
C MET A 235 6.52 11.36 11.60
#